data_efdd5afe5543f9611faba69fe1feeeba
#
_entry.id   efdd5afe5543f9611faba69fe1feeeba
#
_cell.length_a   1.000
_cell.length_b   1.000
_cell.length_c   1.000
_cell.angle_alpha   90.00
_cell.angle_beta   90.00
_cell.angle_gamma   90.00
#
_symmetry.space_group_name_H-M   'P 1'
#
loop_
_entity.id
_entity.type
_entity.pdbx_description
1 polymer ?
#
loop_
_entity_poly.entity_id
_entity_poly.type
_entity_poly.pdbx_seq_one_letter_code
_entity_poly.pdbx_strand_id
1 'polypeptide(L)'
;TFISLPGRYSVLLPNNSSTGGVSKKISNPLDRKRLKKLHDNFNLPDGMSLIIRTNAISAEDEDIIADFSYLRKLWTKIREDTLKSKAPILIAELDTPIIKVARDFNQRTIEEIVFSDLKTMKLYKKLEKDFSVKANKKITHYKDKLPLFESYGIKNPINSLTEENIYL
;
A
#
# COMPACT_ATOMS: atom_id res chain seq x y z
N THR A 1 -13.89 -7.11 -17.69
CA THR A 1 -13.55 -6.42 -16.44
C THR A 1 -12.04 -6.39 -16.26
N PHE A 2 -11.49 -5.21 -16.03
CA PHE A 2 -10.07 -5.07 -15.72
C PHE A 2 -9.84 -5.16 -14.22
N ILE A 3 -8.83 -5.93 -13.80
CA ILE A 3 -8.41 -6.06 -12.41
C ILE A 3 -7.19 -5.17 -12.20
N SER A 4 -7.18 -4.45 -11.08
CA SER A 4 -6.09 -3.56 -10.69
C SER A 4 -5.73 -3.84 -9.23
N LEU A 5 -4.49 -4.23 -9.00
CA LEU A 5 -3.96 -4.52 -7.67
C LEU A 5 -2.99 -3.43 -7.26
N PRO A 6 -3.41 -2.50 -6.39
CA PRO A 6 -2.58 -1.38 -5.99
C PRO A 6 -1.56 -1.80 -4.93
N GLY A 7 -0.28 -1.66 -5.25
CA GLY A 7 0.83 -1.65 -4.32
C GLY A 7 1.17 -0.23 -3.85
N ARG A 8 2.26 -0.11 -3.10
CA ARG A 8 2.78 1.17 -2.64
C ARG A 8 3.45 1.95 -3.77
N TYR A 9 4.33 1.30 -4.49
CA TYR A 9 5.16 1.88 -5.54
C TYR A 9 4.71 1.53 -6.94
N SER A 10 3.87 0.51 -7.07
CA SER A 10 3.41 0.01 -8.35
C SER A 10 1.93 -0.40 -8.32
N VAL A 11 1.34 -0.59 -9.50
CA VAL A 11 0.01 -1.16 -9.68
C VAL A 11 0.15 -2.30 -10.68
N LEU A 12 -0.22 -3.51 -10.26
CA LEU A 12 -0.26 -4.67 -11.14
C LEU A 12 -1.63 -4.77 -11.83
N LEU A 13 -1.62 -4.92 -13.14
CA LEU A 13 -2.79 -5.13 -13.99
C LEU A 13 -2.71 -6.55 -14.58
N PRO A 14 -3.26 -7.55 -13.90
CA PRO A 14 -3.00 -8.95 -14.25
C PRO A 14 -3.75 -9.45 -15.49
N ASN A 15 -4.67 -8.67 -16.02
CA ASN A 15 -5.45 -9.01 -17.23
C ASN A 15 -5.53 -7.83 -18.23
N ASN A 16 -4.51 -7.00 -18.26
CA ASN A 16 -4.41 -5.87 -19.22
C ASN A 16 -2.95 -5.69 -19.64
N SER A 17 -2.62 -5.99 -20.87
CA SER A 17 -1.27 -5.84 -21.46
C SER A 17 -1.04 -4.48 -22.12
N SER A 18 -2.09 -3.67 -22.30
CA SER A 18 -2.02 -2.45 -23.13
C SER A 18 -1.52 -1.20 -22.40
N THR A 19 -1.45 -1.22 -21.05
CA THR A 19 -1.17 -0.03 -20.24
C THR A 19 -0.12 -0.30 -19.18
N GLY A 20 1.14 -0.45 -19.58
CA GLY A 20 2.25 -0.61 -18.62
C GLY A 20 3.24 0.55 -18.66
N GLY A 21 4.17 0.59 -17.71
CA GLY A 21 5.31 1.50 -17.70
C GLY A 21 5.37 2.43 -16.49
N VAL A 22 5.94 3.61 -16.71
CA VAL A 22 6.12 4.62 -15.65
C VAL A 22 5.00 5.65 -15.74
N SER A 23 4.42 6.00 -14.58
CA SER A 23 3.34 6.99 -14.48
C SER A 23 3.64 8.26 -15.26
N LYS A 24 2.64 8.77 -16.01
CA LYS A 24 2.76 10.02 -16.78
C LYS A 24 3.02 11.25 -15.88
N LYS A 25 2.67 11.17 -14.60
CA LYS A 25 2.90 12.24 -13.61
C LYS A 25 4.38 12.38 -13.21
N ILE A 26 5.24 11.44 -13.56
CA ILE A 26 6.70 11.53 -13.33
C ILE A 26 7.30 12.29 -14.51
N SER A 27 7.54 13.58 -14.30
CA SER A 27 8.05 14.50 -15.34
C SER A 27 9.57 14.60 -15.38
N ASN A 28 10.28 14.36 -14.24
CA ASN A 28 11.73 14.41 -14.20
C ASN A 28 12.35 13.34 -15.13
N PRO A 29 13.18 13.71 -16.10
CA PRO A 29 13.74 12.77 -17.08
C PRO A 29 14.66 11.70 -16.45
N LEU A 30 15.42 12.06 -15.41
CA LEU A 30 16.35 11.15 -14.72
C LEU A 30 15.59 10.06 -13.97
N ASP A 31 14.59 10.47 -13.15
CA ASP A 31 13.74 9.54 -12.42
C ASP A 31 12.98 8.64 -13.39
N ARG A 32 12.44 9.21 -14.45
CA ARG A 32 11.72 8.45 -15.46
C ARG A 32 12.62 7.42 -16.14
N LYS A 33 13.86 7.78 -16.46
CA LYS A 33 14.85 6.87 -17.07
C LYS A 33 15.21 5.72 -16.12
N ARG A 34 15.48 6.03 -14.85
CA ARG A 34 15.76 5.03 -13.78
C ARG A 34 14.60 4.03 -13.66
N LEU A 35 13.40 4.56 -13.44
CA LEU A 35 12.21 3.75 -13.20
C LEU A 35 11.79 2.95 -14.44
N LYS A 36 12.03 3.48 -15.65
CA LYS A 36 11.80 2.72 -16.89
C LYS A 36 12.75 1.55 -17.01
N LYS A 37 14.05 1.76 -16.75
CA LYS A 37 15.04 0.68 -16.74
C LYS A 37 14.67 -0.41 -15.72
N LEU A 38 14.20 -0.02 -14.53
CA LEU A 38 13.75 -0.96 -13.51
C LEU A 38 12.50 -1.71 -13.97
N HIS A 39 11.51 -1.01 -14.57
CA HIS A 39 10.31 -1.60 -15.11
C HIS A 39 10.61 -2.65 -16.19
N ASP A 40 11.53 -2.35 -17.10
CA ASP A 40 11.88 -3.24 -18.22
C ASP A 40 12.58 -4.53 -17.73
N ASN A 41 13.16 -4.52 -16.52
CA ASN A 41 13.74 -5.70 -15.87
C ASN A 41 12.69 -6.61 -15.21
N PHE A 42 11.46 -6.17 -15.04
CA PHE A 42 10.38 -7.02 -14.54
C PHE A 42 9.89 -7.96 -15.65
N ASN A 43 10.20 -9.23 -15.53
CA ASN A 43 9.68 -10.25 -16.43
C ASN A 43 8.18 -10.48 -16.15
N LEU A 44 7.34 -9.70 -16.83
CA LEU A 44 5.88 -9.82 -16.73
C LEU A 44 5.39 -10.91 -17.67
N PRO A 45 4.50 -11.82 -17.21
CA PRO A 45 3.82 -12.75 -18.10
C PRO A 45 2.97 -12.04 -19.15
N ASP A 46 2.74 -12.70 -20.29
CA ASP A 46 1.84 -12.20 -21.33
C ASP A 46 0.44 -11.92 -20.76
N GLY A 47 -0.14 -10.81 -21.20
CA GLY A 47 -1.44 -10.37 -20.72
C GLY A 47 -1.42 -9.57 -19.41
N MET A 48 -0.26 -9.40 -18.78
CA MET A 48 -0.09 -8.57 -17.59
C MET A 48 0.65 -7.28 -17.90
N SER A 49 0.40 -6.24 -17.12
CA SER A 49 1.19 -5.02 -17.11
C SER A 49 1.38 -4.46 -15.71
N LEU A 50 2.39 -3.61 -15.55
CA LEU A 50 2.74 -2.95 -14.31
C LEU A 50 2.88 -1.45 -14.56
N ILE A 51 2.31 -0.63 -13.67
CA ILE A 51 2.49 0.82 -13.70
C ILE A 51 3.26 1.23 -12.46
N ILE A 52 4.44 1.84 -12.64
CA ILE A 52 5.21 2.43 -11.53
C ILE A 52 4.60 3.78 -11.16
N ARG A 53 4.29 3.96 -9.87
CA ARG A 53 3.63 5.15 -9.31
C ARG A 53 4.63 6.25 -8.96
N THR A 54 4.13 7.47 -8.72
CA THR A 54 4.95 8.63 -8.29
C THR A 54 5.68 8.40 -6.98
N ASN A 55 5.12 7.62 -6.06
CA ASN A 55 5.77 7.26 -4.79
C ASN A 55 7.12 6.52 -4.97
N ALA A 56 7.36 5.94 -6.14
CA ALA A 56 8.61 5.27 -6.47
C ALA A 56 9.79 6.21 -6.72
N ILE A 57 9.54 7.52 -6.87
CA ILE A 57 10.61 8.52 -7.14
C ILE A 57 11.63 8.51 -5.99
N SER A 58 11.17 8.55 -4.76
CA SER A 58 12.01 8.60 -3.55
C SER A 58 12.30 7.22 -2.94
N ALA A 59 11.89 6.14 -3.61
CA ALA A 59 12.09 4.78 -3.12
C ALA A 59 13.39 4.18 -3.69
N GLU A 60 14.00 3.30 -2.90
CA GLU A 60 15.08 2.45 -3.37
C GLU A 60 14.55 1.39 -4.35
N ASP A 61 15.38 0.94 -5.27
CA ASP A 61 14.97 -0.03 -6.29
C ASP A 61 14.54 -1.37 -5.65
N GLU A 62 15.18 -1.76 -4.55
CA GLU A 62 14.85 -2.96 -3.76
C GLU A 62 13.44 -2.90 -3.18
N ASP A 63 13.01 -1.73 -2.71
CA ASP A 63 11.65 -1.54 -2.16
C ASP A 63 10.59 -1.69 -3.26
N ILE A 64 10.88 -1.19 -4.47
CA ILE A 64 9.99 -1.32 -5.63
C ILE A 64 9.89 -2.79 -6.09
N ILE A 65 11.03 -3.49 -6.10
CA ILE A 65 11.10 -4.93 -6.41
C ILE A 65 10.30 -5.75 -5.40
N ALA A 66 10.41 -5.42 -4.12
CA ALA A 66 9.68 -6.08 -3.04
C ALA A 66 8.16 -5.87 -3.19
N ASP A 67 7.73 -4.63 -3.51
CA ASP A 67 6.33 -4.30 -3.78
C ASP A 67 5.77 -5.11 -4.96
N PHE A 68 6.49 -5.19 -6.05
CA PHE A 68 6.12 -6.02 -7.20
C PHE A 68 6.01 -7.51 -6.86
N SER A 69 6.98 -8.02 -6.10
CA SER A 69 6.99 -9.41 -5.64
C SER A 69 5.78 -9.74 -4.77
N TYR A 70 5.41 -8.82 -3.88
CA TYR A 70 4.18 -8.91 -3.10
C TYR A 70 2.93 -8.96 -3.99
N LEU A 71 2.81 -8.06 -4.98
CA LEU A 71 1.66 -8.03 -5.88
C LEU A 71 1.53 -9.30 -6.72
N ARG A 72 2.65 -9.89 -7.15
CA ARG A 72 2.64 -11.19 -7.84
C ARG A 72 2.12 -12.31 -6.95
N LYS A 73 2.59 -12.40 -5.70
CA LYS A 73 2.10 -13.40 -4.72
C LYS A 73 0.63 -13.20 -4.44
N LEU A 74 0.19 -11.97 -4.26
CA LEU A 74 -1.21 -11.61 -4.04
C LEU A 74 -2.09 -12.07 -5.22
N TRP A 75 -1.67 -11.79 -6.45
CA TRP A 75 -2.39 -12.23 -7.64
C TRP A 75 -2.48 -13.74 -7.73
N THR A 76 -1.39 -14.45 -7.49
CA THR A 76 -1.36 -15.92 -7.47
C THR A 76 -2.37 -16.47 -6.47
N LYS A 77 -2.40 -15.93 -5.26
CA LYS A 77 -3.37 -16.31 -4.23
C LYS A 77 -4.81 -16.03 -4.65
N ILE A 78 -5.10 -14.83 -5.15
CA ILE A 78 -6.45 -14.46 -5.63
C ILE A 78 -6.92 -15.44 -6.70
N ARG A 79 -6.05 -15.79 -7.66
CA ARG A 79 -6.37 -16.75 -8.72
C ARG A 79 -6.66 -18.14 -8.18
N GLU A 80 -5.83 -18.63 -7.28
CA GLU A 80 -5.99 -19.95 -6.67
C GLU A 80 -7.29 -20.03 -5.85
N ASP A 81 -7.56 -19.02 -5.02
CA ASP A 81 -8.77 -18.97 -4.19
C ASP A 81 -10.02 -18.84 -5.06
N THR A 82 -9.96 -18.08 -6.16
CA THR A 82 -11.07 -17.98 -7.13
C THR A 82 -11.38 -19.33 -7.78
N LEU A 83 -10.36 -20.08 -8.20
CA LEU A 83 -10.55 -21.38 -8.85
C LEU A 83 -11.11 -22.45 -7.90
N LYS A 84 -10.88 -22.31 -6.60
CA LYS A 84 -11.38 -23.25 -5.57
C LYS A 84 -12.76 -22.88 -5.03
N SER A 85 -13.23 -21.68 -5.34
CA SER A 85 -14.45 -21.11 -4.74
C SER A 85 -15.64 -21.18 -5.70
N LYS A 86 -16.85 -21.19 -5.13
CA LYS A 86 -18.12 -21.04 -5.90
C LYS A 86 -18.68 -19.64 -5.67
N ALA A 87 -19.06 -18.97 -6.76
CA ALA A 87 -19.71 -17.67 -6.69
C ALA A 87 -21.13 -17.78 -6.12
N PRO A 88 -21.63 -16.75 -5.39
CA PRO A 88 -20.94 -15.51 -5.04
C PRO A 88 -20.11 -15.65 -3.73
N ILE A 89 -18.85 -15.21 -3.75
CA ILE A 89 -17.98 -15.18 -2.56
C ILE A 89 -16.98 -14.02 -2.64
N LEU A 90 -16.63 -13.42 -1.50
CA LEU A 90 -15.55 -12.45 -1.38
C LEU A 90 -14.20 -13.18 -1.39
N ILE A 91 -13.40 -13.00 -2.43
CA ILE A 91 -12.08 -13.62 -2.57
C ILE A 91 -10.98 -12.83 -1.84
N ALA A 92 -10.98 -11.51 -2.03
CA ALA A 92 -9.98 -10.64 -1.42
C ALA A 92 -10.56 -9.27 -1.14
N GLU A 93 -10.18 -8.69 -0.01
CA GLU A 93 -10.48 -7.31 0.37
C GLU A 93 -9.18 -6.53 0.39
N LEU A 94 -9.03 -5.53 -0.49
CA LEU A 94 -7.77 -4.82 -0.72
C LEU A 94 -7.85 -3.32 -0.40
N ASP A 95 -9.02 -2.85 0.01
CA ASP A 95 -9.30 -1.40 0.13
C ASP A 95 -9.78 -0.96 1.52
N THR A 96 -9.56 -1.76 2.55
CA THR A 96 -9.86 -1.34 3.93
C THR A 96 -8.87 -0.28 4.41
N PRO A 97 -9.28 0.62 5.33
CA PRO A 97 -8.40 1.63 5.90
C PRO A 97 -7.09 1.04 6.46
N ILE A 98 -7.17 -0.09 7.15
CA ILE A 98 -5.98 -0.73 7.75
C ILE A 98 -4.99 -1.26 6.69
N ILE A 99 -5.51 -1.78 5.57
CA ILE A 99 -4.67 -2.23 4.46
C ILE A 99 -3.99 -1.04 3.79
N LYS A 100 -4.73 0.06 3.57
CA LYS A 100 -4.16 1.31 3.04
C LYS A 100 -3.07 1.85 3.95
N VAL A 101 -3.30 1.89 5.25
CA VAL A 101 -2.30 2.35 6.23
C VAL A 101 -1.07 1.44 6.21
N ALA A 102 -1.25 0.11 6.26
CA ALA A 102 -0.13 -0.84 6.23
C ALA A 102 0.70 -0.71 4.94
N ARG A 103 0.05 -0.46 3.81
CA ARG A 103 0.68 -0.30 2.51
C ARG A 103 1.36 1.07 2.36
N ASP A 104 0.65 2.15 2.61
CA ASP A 104 1.08 3.50 2.22
C ASP A 104 1.93 4.18 3.30
N PHE A 105 1.70 3.86 4.58
CA PHE A 105 2.43 4.44 5.73
C PHE A 105 3.56 3.56 6.27
N ASN A 106 3.93 2.48 5.58
CA ASN A 106 5.08 1.67 5.96
C ASN A 106 6.41 2.35 5.56
N GLN A 107 6.64 3.58 6.07
CA GLN A 107 7.83 4.38 5.76
C GLN A 107 8.91 4.16 6.81
N ARG A 108 10.16 4.22 6.37
CA ARG A 108 11.35 4.19 7.26
C ARG A 108 11.39 5.37 8.22
N THR A 109 10.68 6.46 7.92
CA THR A 109 10.56 7.68 8.72
C THR A 109 9.56 7.58 9.88
N ILE A 110 8.73 6.52 9.92
CA ILE A 110 7.78 6.33 11.01
C ILE A 110 8.46 5.57 12.14
N GLU A 111 8.60 6.21 13.28
CA GLU A 111 9.23 5.64 14.48
C GLU A 111 8.27 4.77 15.30
N GLU A 112 7.01 5.20 15.42
CA GLU A 112 6.01 4.49 16.20
C GLU A 112 4.63 4.52 15.55
N ILE A 113 3.90 3.41 15.69
CA ILE A 113 2.46 3.31 15.36
C ILE A 113 1.71 2.85 16.59
N VAL A 114 0.73 3.64 17.01
CA VAL A 114 -0.06 3.40 18.22
C VAL A 114 -1.48 3.01 17.84
N PHE A 115 -1.97 1.91 18.38
CA PHE A 115 -3.31 1.39 18.16
C PHE A 115 -4.15 1.44 19.41
N SER A 116 -5.37 1.96 19.33
CA SER A 116 -6.35 1.92 20.43
C SER A 116 -7.05 0.56 20.54
N ASP A 117 -7.00 -0.27 19.50
CA ASP A 117 -7.62 -1.59 19.46
C ASP A 117 -6.59 -2.69 19.18
N LEU A 118 -6.61 -3.71 20.06
CA LEU A 118 -5.70 -4.86 20.00
C LEU A 118 -5.91 -5.72 18.74
N LYS A 119 -7.17 -5.86 18.29
CA LYS A 119 -7.52 -6.66 17.10
C LYS A 119 -6.92 -6.03 15.84
N THR A 120 -7.09 -4.73 15.69
CA THR A 120 -6.53 -3.94 14.58
C THR A 120 -5.00 -3.96 14.60
N MET A 121 -4.37 -3.83 15.78
CA MET A 121 -2.92 -3.95 15.92
C MET A 121 -2.40 -5.34 15.47
N LYS A 122 -3.07 -6.42 15.85
CA LYS A 122 -2.69 -7.78 15.42
C LYS A 122 -2.83 -7.96 13.91
N LEU A 123 -3.92 -7.42 13.33
CA LEU A 123 -4.14 -7.43 11.89
C LEU A 123 -3.04 -6.65 11.16
N TYR A 124 -2.72 -5.44 11.65
CA TYR A 124 -1.63 -4.62 11.08
C TYR A 124 -0.29 -5.37 11.09
N LYS A 125 0.09 -5.98 12.22
CA LYS A 125 1.33 -6.78 12.33
C LYS A 125 1.40 -7.95 11.33
N LYS A 126 0.26 -8.54 11.00
CA LYS A 126 0.17 -9.58 9.96
C LYS A 126 0.40 -8.99 8.57
N LEU A 127 -0.31 -7.91 8.23
CA LEU A 127 -0.19 -7.22 6.94
C LEU A 127 1.22 -6.66 6.71
N GLU A 128 1.86 -6.12 7.74
CA GLU A 128 3.21 -5.55 7.65
C GLU A 128 4.24 -6.58 7.18
N LYS A 129 4.11 -7.85 7.61
CA LYS A 129 5.00 -8.93 7.14
C LYS A 129 4.87 -9.18 5.64
N ASP A 130 3.68 -8.95 5.09
CA ASP A 130 3.41 -9.16 3.67
C ASP A 130 4.01 -8.03 2.81
N PHE A 131 4.08 -6.80 3.34
CA PHE A 131 4.59 -5.62 2.63
C PHE A 131 6.11 -5.45 2.67
N SER A 132 6.85 -6.38 3.25
CA SER A 132 8.33 -6.59 3.14
C SER A 132 9.25 -5.37 3.36
N VAL A 133 8.77 -4.22 3.82
CA VAL A 133 9.64 -3.09 4.18
C VAL A 133 10.13 -3.29 5.60
N LYS A 134 11.42 -3.56 5.77
CA LYS A 134 12.09 -3.61 7.08
C LYS A 134 12.18 -2.19 7.66
N ALA A 135 11.07 -1.68 8.18
CA ALA A 135 11.06 -0.47 8.98
C ALA A 135 11.19 -0.86 10.45
N ASN A 136 12.21 -0.34 11.11
CA ASN A 136 12.45 -0.58 12.55
C ASN A 136 11.56 0.37 13.36
N LYS A 137 10.22 0.13 13.31
CA LYS A 137 9.23 0.96 13.99
C LYS A 137 8.61 0.21 15.16
N LYS A 138 8.32 0.93 16.22
CA LYS A 138 7.63 0.43 17.39
C LYS A 138 6.12 0.34 17.11
N ILE A 139 5.50 -0.79 17.44
CA ILE A 139 4.06 -0.99 17.32
C ILE A 139 3.49 -1.20 18.72
N THR A 140 2.72 -0.22 19.19
CA THR A 140 2.25 -0.12 20.57
C THR A 140 0.72 -0.22 20.65
N HIS A 141 0.23 -0.95 21.64
CA HIS A 141 -1.19 -0.92 22.01
C HIS A 141 -1.39 0.10 23.12
N TYR A 142 -2.23 1.10 22.83
CA TYR A 142 -2.62 2.12 23.80
C TYR A 142 -3.58 1.54 24.84
N LYS A 143 -3.33 1.83 26.14
CA LYS A 143 -4.08 1.23 27.25
C LYS A 143 -4.62 2.23 28.26
N ASP A 144 -4.34 3.53 28.07
CA ASP A 144 -4.75 4.54 29.04
C ASP A 144 -6.26 4.80 28.96
N LYS A 145 -6.80 5.39 30.03
CA LYS A 145 -8.24 5.68 30.16
C LYS A 145 -8.71 6.83 29.26
N LEU A 146 -7.81 7.79 28.99
CA LEU A 146 -8.10 8.90 28.08
C LEU A 146 -8.12 8.40 26.64
N PRO A 147 -9.09 8.78 25.80
CA PRO A 147 -9.10 8.39 24.38
C PRO A 147 -7.80 8.77 23.67
N LEU A 148 -7.31 7.91 22.76
CA LEU A 148 -6.02 8.06 22.09
C LEU A 148 -5.84 9.44 21.46
N PHE A 149 -6.80 9.94 20.70
CA PHE A 149 -6.70 11.23 20.02
C PHE A 149 -6.75 12.44 20.99
N GLU A 150 -7.36 12.26 22.14
CA GLU A 150 -7.34 13.27 23.20
C GLU A 150 -5.98 13.33 23.88
N SER A 151 -5.37 12.15 24.16
CA SER A 151 -4.06 12.07 24.81
C SER A 151 -2.93 12.68 23.95
N TYR A 152 -3.08 12.63 22.62
CA TYR A 152 -2.14 13.24 21.68
C TYR A 152 -2.54 14.66 21.25
N GLY A 153 -3.64 15.23 21.80
CA GLY A 153 -4.09 16.59 21.49
C GLY A 153 -4.61 16.80 20.06
N ILE A 154 -4.88 15.72 19.32
CA ILE A 154 -5.28 15.79 17.90
C ILE A 154 -6.80 15.78 17.69
N LYS A 155 -7.60 15.56 18.72
CA LYS A 155 -9.07 15.55 18.62
C LYS A 155 -9.64 16.87 18.15
N ASN A 156 -9.21 17.99 18.76
CA ASN A 156 -9.69 19.32 18.40
C ASN A 156 -9.30 19.73 16.97
N PRO A 157 -8.01 19.58 16.53
CA PRO A 157 -7.66 19.80 15.14
C PRO A 157 -8.48 18.98 14.14
N ILE A 158 -8.79 17.71 14.44
CA ILE A 158 -9.64 16.89 13.56
C ILE A 158 -11.07 17.44 13.51
N ASN A 159 -11.65 17.82 14.65
CA ASN A 159 -12.99 18.36 14.70
C ASN A 159 -13.09 19.67 13.91
N SER A 160 -12.10 20.57 14.04
CA SER A 160 -12.09 21.84 13.31
C SER A 160 -12.04 21.68 11.78
N LEU A 161 -11.50 20.56 11.26
CA LEU A 161 -11.53 20.25 9.82
C LEU A 161 -12.95 19.95 9.30
N THR A 162 -13.90 19.67 10.17
CA THR A 162 -15.30 19.39 9.81
C THR A 162 -16.22 20.61 10.00
N GLU A 163 -15.69 21.74 10.47
CA GLU A 163 -16.42 22.99 10.61
C GLU A 163 -16.54 23.72 9.27
N GLU A 164 -17.63 24.47 9.05
CA GLU A 164 -17.88 25.24 7.81
C GLU A 164 -16.79 26.31 7.56
N ASN A 165 -16.16 26.84 8.61
CA ASN A 165 -15.12 27.85 8.54
C ASN A 165 -13.81 27.28 9.09
N ILE A 166 -12.83 27.07 8.22
CA ILE A 166 -11.47 26.66 8.60
C ILE A 166 -10.62 27.92 8.72
N TYR A 167 -10.18 28.25 9.93
CA TYR A 167 -9.17 29.29 10.14
C TYR A 167 -7.78 28.68 9.98
N LEU A 168 -7.08 29.13 8.94
CA LEU A 168 -5.70 28.74 8.63
C LEU A 168 -4.72 29.61 9.42
#